data_cac13e3b535b71194162c4f50c6c6ed8
#
_entry.id   cac13e3b535b71194162c4f50c6c6ed8
#
_cell.length_a   1.000
_cell.length_b   1.000
_cell.length_c   1.000
_cell.angle_alpha   90.00
_cell.angle_beta   90.00
_cell.angle_gamma   90.00
#
_symmetry.space_group_name_H-M   'P 1'
#
loop_
_entity.id
_entity.type
_entity.pdbx_description
1 polymer ?
#
loop_
_entity_poly.entity_id
_entity_poly.type
_entity_poly.pdbx_seq_one_letter_code
_entity_poly.pdbx_strand_id
1 'polypeptide(L)'
;MTLRSDSQFPTGTDGLTNARTRLVGSRTGLLADLVVGMVRAVRRMRDGAARGVERAMDVVTPLGWALVVFVPGGFIFGYALGWIELIAVAWAGAVLLLVAALYLIGRTSLEVGMSLPHTRTVVGEAVTGELTVTNPGRLRTIAVTLEIPVGRALAQIVVPGIGAREKSRHAFTVPAERRGVIAVGPVRTVRADPLGLVRREHVWTAASELFVHPRTIGIPSMSSGFVRDLEGNPTRDLSTSDISFHALREYAAGDERRHIHWKSTAKTGTYMVRQFEETKRSHLVIALSLSSRDYATEEEFEMAVSVAGSLGARAIRDTRDVSVIVSEQTPEFAKRRVFAVKALSTLSRNRLLDDLAKVEHSDNALALVDVARVASGRVPGVSLAFIICGSSTTSGELRAASTKFPAGVEVLAVICDPEAVPGLRQVAGLSVLTIGLLDDLNRSLVRASS
;
A
#
# COMPACT_ATOMS: atom_id res chain seq x y z
N MET A 1 58.95 -3.41 -11.74
CA MET A 1 58.75 -4.67 -12.48
C MET A 1 57.58 -5.37 -11.80
N THR A 2 56.35 -4.98 -12.17
CA THR A 2 55.09 -5.40 -11.56
C THR A 2 54.25 -6.06 -12.64
N LEU A 3 54.12 -7.36 -12.55
CA LEU A 3 53.26 -8.17 -13.42
C LEU A 3 51.82 -8.04 -12.94
N ARG A 4 50.99 -7.44 -13.76
CA ARG A 4 49.52 -7.43 -13.65
C ARG A 4 49.01 -8.66 -14.36
N SER A 5 48.37 -9.59 -13.63
CA SER A 5 47.62 -10.69 -14.20
C SER A 5 46.15 -10.30 -14.27
N ASP A 6 45.70 -9.87 -15.44
CA ASP A 6 44.28 -9.77 -15.76
C ASP A 6 43.79 -11.12 -16.31
N SER A 7 43.17 -11.92 -15.48
CA SER A 7 42.38 -13.08 -15.90
C SER A 7 40.88 -12.72 -15.83
N GLN A 8 40.39 -12.07 -16.87
CA GLN A 8 38.94 -11.97 -17.13
C GLN A 8 38.52 -13.22 -17.93
N PHE A 9 37.81 -14.14 -17.26
CA PHE A 9 37.04 -15.16 -17.95
C PHE A 9 35.68 -14.53 -18.32
N PRO A 10 35.30 -14.49 -19.60
CA PRO A 10 33.98 -14.10 -20.01
C PRO A 10 33.05 -15.32 -19.81
N THR A 11 32.21 -15.29 -18.80
CA THR A 11 31.01 -16.13 -18.70
C THR A 11 29.93 -15.52 -19.59
N GLY A 12 29.92 -15.86 -20.87
CA GLY A 12 28.90 -15.46 -21.81
C GLY A 12 28.34 -16.67 -22.50
N THR A 13 27.14 -17.08 -22.13
CA THR A 13 26.28 -18.03 -22.86
C THR A 13 25.61 -17.40 -24.08
N ASP A 14 26.02 -16.20 -24.48
CA ASP A 14 25.44 -15.45 -25.62
C ASP A 14 26.02 -15.82 -26.98
N GLY A 15 26.83 -16.86 -27.07
CA GLY A 15 27.54 -17.24 -28.30
C GLY A 15 26.75 -18.04 -29.34
N LEU A 16 25.55 -18.55 -29.04
CA LEU A 16 24.88 -19.52 -29.89
C LEU A 16 23.65 -19.03 -30.67
N THR A 17 23.18 -17.80 -30.46
CA THR A 17 21.98 -17.28 -31.12
C THR A 17 22.21 -16.23 -32.21
N ASN A 18 23.45 -15.85 -32.50
CA ASN A 18 23.80 -14.85 -33.52
C ASN A 18 24.58 -15.40 -34.70
N ALA A 19 24.30 -16.64 -35.13
CA ALA A 19 24.67 -17.07 -36.47
C ALA A 19 23.80 -16.34 -37.51
N ARG A 20 24.04 -15.04 -37.69
CA ARG A 20 23.61 -14.35 -38.92
C ARG A 20 24.45 -14.90 -40.04
N THR A 21 23.92 -15.90 -40.77
CA THR A 21 24.42 -16.30 -42.08
C THR A 21 24.35 -15.07 -42.98
N ARG A 22 25.49 -14.40 -43.10
CA ARG A 22 25.70 -13.34 -44.10
C ARG A 22 25.84 -14.04 -45.42
N LEU A 23 24.71 -14.27 -46.10
CA LEU A 23 24.71 -14.65 -47.53
C LEU A 23 25.23 -13.42 -48.30
N VAL A 24 26.54 -13.37 -48.49
CA VAL A 24 27.18 -12.43 -49.40
C VAL A 24 27.10 -13.07 -50.80
N GLY A 25 25.98 -12.85 -51.46
CA GLY A 25 25.83 -13.10 -52.86
C GLY A 25 25.43 -11.79 -53.52
N SER A 26 26.30 -11.19 -54.30
CA SER A 26 25.99 -10.07 -55.15
C SER A 26 25.07 -10.55 -56.30
N ARG A 27 23.77 -10.58 -56.04
CA ARG A 27 22.74 -10.77 -57.06
C ARG A 27 22.19 -9.41 -57.45
N THR A 28 22.86 -8.75 -58.34
CA THR A 28 22.35 -7.62 -59.11
C THR A 28 21.45 -8.19 -60.21
N GLY A 29 20.17 -8.31 -59.94
CA GLY A 29 19.18 -8.68 -60.94
C GLY A 29 17.87 -7.98 -60.59
N LEU A 30 17.34 -7.23 -61.57
CA LEU A 30 16.04 -6.54 -61.45
C LEU A 30 14.92 -7.43 -60.89
N LEU A 31 14.95 -8.74 -61.19
CA LEU A 31 14.01 -9.74 -60.67
C LEU A 31 14.17 -10.01 -59.17
N ALA A 32 15.42 -10.03 -58.65
CA ALA A 32 15.68 -10.25 -57.24
C ALA A 32 15.22 -9.04 -56.42
N ASP A 33 15.43 -7.83 -56.90
CA ASP A 33 14.97 -6.59 -56.27
C ASP A 33 13.44 -6.48 -56.30
N LEU A 34 12.80 -6.94 -57.37
CA LEU A 34 11.33 -6.97 -57.50
C LEU A 34 10.71 -7.98 -56.52
N VAL A 35 11.29 -9.18 -56.40
CA VAL A 35 10.84 -10.20 -55.44
C VAL A 35 11.04 -9.73 -53.99
N VAL A 36 12.21 -9.17 -53.69
CA VAL A 36 12.49 -8.60 -52.34
C VAL A 36 11.55 -7.42 -52.05
N GLY A 37 11.27 -6.56 -53.04
CA GLY A 37 10.33 -5.46 -52.96
C GLY A 37 8.91 -5.98 -52.67
N MET A 38 8.47 -7.00 -53.42
CA MET A 38 7.16 -7.62 -53.23
C MET A 38 7.03 -8.31 -51.87
N VAL A 39 8.04 -9.06 -51.42
CA VAL A 39 8.04 -9.70 -50.09
C VAL A 39 8.01 -8.63 -48.96
N ARG A 40 8.76 -7.54 -49.13
CA ARG A 40 8.70 -6.40 -48.15
C ARG A 40 7.33 -5.72 -48.20
N ALA A 41 6.73 -5.54 -49.38
CA ALA A 41 5.39 -4.96 -49.48
C ALA A 41 4.34 -5.87 -48.82
N VAL A 42 4.36 -7.18 -49.09
CA VAL A 42 3.47 -8.16 -48.48
C VAL A 42 3.65 -8.21 -46.95
N ARG A 43 4.90 -8.21 -46.44
CA ARG A 43 5.16 -8.13 -44.99
C ARG A 43 4.64 -6.84 -44.40
N ARG A 44 4.87 -5.68 -45.03
CA ARG A 44 4.33 -4.39 -44.56
C ARG A 44 2.80 -4.38 -44.57
N MET A 45 2.16 -4.96 -45.60
CA MET A 45 0.70 -5.09 -45.63
C MET A 45 0.20 -6.02 -44.53
N ARG A 46 0.85 -7.18 -44.33
CA ARG A 46 0.48 -8.10 -43.27
C ARG A 46 0.68 -7.48 -41.87
N ASP A 47 1.81 -6.82 -41.63
CA ASP A 47 2.09 -6.14 -40.36
C ASP A 47 1.18 -4.91 -40.15
N GLY A 48 0.79 -4.25 -41.23
CA GLY A 48 -0.23 -3.21 -41.25
C GLY A 48 -1.61 -3.74 -40.92
N ALA A 49 -1.99 -4.86 -41.55
CA ALA A 49 -3.26 -5.54 -41.31
C ALA A 49 -3.34 -6.09 -39.87
N ALA A 50 -2.27 -6.73 -39.37
CA ALA A 50 -2.23 -7.22 -38.01
C ALA A 50 -2.43 -6.09 -36.99
N ARG A 51 -1.70 -4.97 -37.14
CA ARG A 51 -1.90 -3.78 -36.31
C ARG A 51 -3.28 -3.13 -36.47
N GLY A 52 -3.86 -3.23 -37.65
CA GLY A 52 -5.23 -2.81 -37.94
C GLY A 52 -6.25 -3.66 -37.20
N VAL A 53 -6.08 -4.98 -37.24
CA VAL A 53 -6.94 -5.95 -36.53
C VAL A 53 -6.82 -5.79 -35.01
N GLU A 54 -5.60 -5.66 -34.47
CA GLU A 54 -5.41 -5.40 -33.05
C GLU A 54 -6.14 -4.11 -32.58
N ARG A 55 -5.97 -3.02 -33.34
CA ARG A 55 -6.70 -1.77 -33.06
C ARG A 55 -8.22 -1.89 -33.22
N ALA A 56 -8.68 -2.71 -34.17
CA ALA A 56 -10.09 -2.96 -34.33
C ALA A 56 -10.65 -3.84 -33.21
N MET A 57 -9.88 -4.81 -32.71
CA MET A 57 -10.27 -5.63 -31.56
C MET A 57 -10.40 -4.80 -30.28
N ASP A 58 -9.58 -3.77 -30.11
CA ASP A 58 -9.66 -2.87 -28.96
C ASP A 58 -10.84 -1.88 -29.04
N VAL A 59 -11.38 -1.65 -30.23
CA VAL A 59 -12.41 -0.61 -30.48
C VAL A 59 -13.77 -1.22 -30.76
N VAL A 60 -13.84 -2.38 -31.42
CA VAL A 60 -15.09 -3.03 -31.79
C VAL A 60 -15.53 -3.95 -30.65
N THR A 61 -16.73 -3.71 -30.13
CA THR A 61 -17.30 -4.54 -29.06
C THR A 61 -17.67 -5.94 -29.58
N PRO A 62 -17.92 -6.93 -28.70
CA PRO A 62 -18.42 -8.25 -29.11
C PRO A 62 -19.70 -8.17 -29.97
N LEU A 63 -20.58 -7.22 -29.64
CA LEU A 63 -21.81 -6.97 -30.44
C LEU A 63 -21.46 -6.41 -31.83
N GLY A 64 -20.49 -5.51 -31.89
CA GLY A 64 -19.98 -4.98 -33.15
C GLY A 64 -19.39 -6.08 -34.05
N TRP A 65 -18.58 -6.98 -33.47
CA TRP A 65 -18.04 -8.13 -34.18
C TRP A 65 -19.13 -9.09 -34.68
N ALA A 66 -20.15 -9.36 -33.83
CA ALA A 66 -21.30 -10.16 -34.29
C ALA A 66 -21.96 -9.54 -35.51
N LEU A 67 -22.13 -8.21 -35.55
CA LEU A 67 -22.74 -7.51 -36.69
C LEU A 67 -21.80 -7.49 -37.92
N VAL A 68 -20.47 -7.35 -37.72
CA VAL A 68 -19.46 -7.42 -38.78
C VAL A 68 -19.47 -8.79 -39.48
N VAL A 69 -19.73 -9.87 -38.73
CA VAL A 69 -19.85 -11.23 -39.30
C VAL A 69 -21.24 -11.45 -39.90
N PHE A 70 -22.29 -10.94 -39.21
CA PHE A 70 -23.68 -11.13 -39.66
C PHE A 70 -23.97 -10.45 -40.99
N VAL A 71 -23.48 -9.23 -41.23
CA VAL A 71 -23.78 -8.47 -42.45
C VAL A 71 -23.33 -9.19 -43.72
N PRO A 72 -22.05 -9.62 -43.92
CA PRO A 72 -21.66 -10.36 -45.09
C PRO A 72 -22.36 -11.74 -45.18
N GLY A 73 -22.54 -12.43 -44.04
CA GLY A 73 -23.31 -13.67 -43.99
C GLY A 73 -24.75 -13.49 -44.45
N GLY A 74 -25.42 -12.45 -43.97
CA GLY A 74 -26.78 -12.11 -44.35
C GLY A 74 -26.94 -11.81 -45.84
N PHE A 75 -25.98 -11.14 -46.48
CA PHE A 75 -25.98 -10.94 -47.93
C PHE A 75 -25.76 -12.26 -48.65
N ILE A 76 -24.75 -13.06 -48.29
CA ILE A 76 -24.45 -14.32 -48.95
C ILE A 76 -25.67 -15.27 -48.92
N PHE A 77 -26.21 -15.49 -47.69
CA PHE A 77 -27.35 -16.40 -47.55
C PHE A 77 -28.66 -15.82 -48.13
N GLY A 78 -28.88 -14.49 -48.00
CA GLY A 78 -30.03 -13.80 -48.54
C GLY A 78 -30.10 -13.93 -50.08
N TYR A 79 -28.99 -13.68 -50.76
CA TYR A 79 -28.95 -13.85 -52.22
C TYR A 79 -28.96 -15.31 -52.63
N ALA A 80 -28.29 -16.22 -51.90
CA ALA A 80 -28.28 -17.65 -52.26
C ALA A 80 -29.63 -18.31 -52.05
N LEU A 81 -30.41 -17.92 -51.05
CA LEU A 81 -31.73 -18.48 -50.72
C LEU A 81 -32.91 -17.67 -51.28
N GLY A 82 -32.63 -16.49 -51.88
CA GLY A 82 -33.66 -15.60 -52.38
C GLY A 82 -34.51 -14.91 -51.27
N TRP A 83 -33.99 -14.81 -50.05
CA TRP A 83 -34.71 -14.23 -48.91
C TRP A 83 -34.51 -12.70 -48.84
N ILE A 84 -35.49 -11.96 -49.32
CA ILE A 84 -35.44 -10.50 -49.40
C ILE A 84 -35.43 -9.85 -48.04
N GLU A 85 -36.06 -10.46 -47.04
CA GLU A 85 -36.08 -9.99 -45.65
C GLU A 85 -34.65 -10.02 -45.03
N LEU A 86 -33.89 -11.09 -45.31
CA LEU A 86 -32.52 -11.24 -44.85
C LEU A 86 -31.59 -10.21 -45.48
N ILE A 87 -31.82 -9.92 -46.76
CA ILE A 87 -31.07 -8.87 -47.48
C ILE A 87 -31.39 -7.49 -46.89
N ALA A 88 -32.65 -7.20 -46.58
CA ALA A 88 -33.07 -5.97 -45.97
C ALA A 88 -32.45 -5.77 -44.56
N VAL A 89 -32.42 -6.82 -43.72
CA VAL A 89 -31.77 -6.81 -42.41
C VAL A 89 -30.25 -6.63 -42.56
N ALA A 90 -29.63 -7.27 -43.55
CA ALA A 90 -28.20 -7.09 -43.82
C ALA A 90 -27.87 -5.64 -44.23
N TRP A 91 -28.71 -4.98 -45.02
CA TRP A 91 -28.57 -3.57 -45.37
C TRP A 91 -28.71 -2.68 -44.13
N ALA A 92 -29.71 -2.92 -43.27
CA ALA A 92 -29.87 -2.21 -42.01
C ALA A 92 -28.62 -2.34 -41.12
N GLY A 93 -28.08 -3.58 -41.00
CA GLY A 93 -26.81 -3.83 -40.27
C GLY A 93 -25.62 -3.07 -40.86
N ALA A 94 -25.51 -3.02 -42.20
CA ALA A 94 -24.45 -2.30 -42.91
C ALA A 94 -24.53 -0.77 -42.62
N VAL A 95 -25.73 -0.21 -42.59
CA VAL A 95 -25.95 1.19 -42.25
C VAL A 95 -25.56 1.46 -40.78
N LEU A 96 -25.92 0.57 -39.87
CA LEU A 96 -25.52 0.68 -38.46
C LEU A 96 -24.00 0.63 -38.30
N LEU A 97 -23.30 -0.26 -39.00
CA LEU A 97 -21.83 -0.32 -39.01
C LEU A 97 -21.21 0.97 -39.57
N LEU A 98 -21.80 1.53 -40.64
CA LEU A 98 -21.35 2.80 -41.19
C LEU A 98 -21.53 3.96 -40.21
N VAL A 99 -22.68 4.05 -39.55
CA VAL A 99 -22.93 5.06 -38.51
C VAL A 99 -21.94 4.87 -37.35
N ALA A 100 -21.71 3.66 -36.87
CA ALA A 100 -20.74 3.37 -35.81
C ALA A 100 -19.31 3.77 -36.26
N ALA A 101 -18.92 3.49 -37.51
CA ALA A 101 -17.63 3.91 -38.06
C ALA A 101 -17.50 5.44 -38.11
N LEU A 102 -18.57 6.17 -38.49
CA LEU A 102 -18.57 7.64 -38.44
C LEU A 102 -18.38 8.19 -37.03
N TYR A 103 -18.89 7.51 -36.01
CA TYR A 103 -18.67 7.89 -34.60
C TYR A 103 -17.19 7.78 -34.16
N LEU A 104 -16.40 6.92 -34.82
CA LEU A 104 -14.96 6.84 -34.58
C LEU A 104 -14.15 7.95 -35.23
N ILE A 105 -14.74 8.63 -36.24
CA ILE A 105 -14.11 9.76 -36.92
C ILE A 105 -14.21 10.99 -36.03
N GLY A 106 -13.10 11.43 -35.50
CA GLY A 106 -12.99 12.64 -34.70
C GLY A 106 -11.78 12.57 -33.78
N ARG A 107 -10.81 13.42 -34.01
CA ARG A 107 -9.70 13.64 -33.09
C ARG A 107 -10.16 14.61 -32.03
N THR A 108 -10.33 14.14 -30.78
CA THR A 108 -10.33 15.03 -29.62
C THR A 108 -8.89 15.27 -29.23
N SER A 109 -8.31 16.36 -29.68
CA SER A 109 -7.08 16.85 -29.09
C SER A 109 -7.45 17.59 -27.80
N LEU A 110 -7.66 16.83 -26.73
CA LEU A 110 -7.81 17.39 -25.39
C LEU A 110 -6.52 17.11 -24.63
N GLU A 111 -6.16 17.96 -23.69
CA GLU A 111 -5.18 17.68 -22.68
C GLU A 111 -5.93 17.60 -21.35
N VAL A 112 -5.83 16.46 -20.67
CA VAL A 112 -6.51 16.20 -19.41
C VAL A 112 -5.48 15.97 -18.33
N GLY A 113 -5.55 16.78 -17.27
CA GLY A 113 -4.74 16.64 -16.07
C GLY A 113 -5.64 16.36 -14.87
N MET A 114 -5.24 15.45 -14.02
CA MET A 114 -5.87 15.18 -12.73
C MET A 114 -4.93 15.62 -11.61
N SER A 115 -5.46 16.31 -10.62
CA SER A 115 -4.75 16.72 -9.42
C SER A 115 -5.53 16.31 -8.19
N LEU A 116 -4.85 15.59 -7.30
CA LEU A 116 -5.32 15.32 -5.94
C LEU A 116 -4.49 16.20 -5.01
N PRO A 117 -5.08 17.24 -4.39
CA PRO A 117 -4.34 18.15 -3.50
C PRO A 117 -3.78 17.43 -2.28
N HIS A 118 -4.45 16.36 -1.87
CA HIS A 118 -4.03 15.52 -0.76
C HIS A 118 -3.99 14.05 -1.19
N THR A 119 -2.85 13.41 -0.99
CA THR A 119 -2.65 11.98 -1.21
C THR A 119 -3.00 11.13 0.03
N ARG A 120 -3.41 11.79 1.11
CA ARG A 120 -3.77 11.19 2.40
C ARG A 120 -5.01 11.87 2.96
N THR A 121 -5.90 11.07 3.54
CA THR A 121 -7.09 11.51 4.26
C THR A 121 -7.38 10.59 5.43
N VAL A 122 -8.33 10.92 6.27
CA VAL A 122 -8.79 10.10 7.40
C VAL A 122 -10.15 9.50 7.07
N VAL A 123 -10.43 8.31 7.59
CA VAL A 123 -11.75 7.67 7.46
C VAL A 123 -12.87 8.63 7.84
N GLY A 124 -13.85 8.76 6.94
CA GLY A 124 -14.99 9.67 7.06
C GLY A 124 -14.79 11.04 6.42
N GLU A 125 -13.58 11.38 5.97
CA GLU A 125 -13.29 12.66 5.30
C GLU A 125 -13.18 12.46 3.79
N ALA A 126 -14.13 13.00 3.03
CA ALA A 126 -14.08 12.94 1.58
C ALA A 126 -12.98 13.87 1.03
N VAL A 127 -12.29 13.42 -0.01
CA VAL A 127 -11.27 14.22 -0.71
C VAL A 127 -11.84 14.74 -2.02
N THR A 128 -11.70 16.04 -2.24
CA THR A 128 -12.06 16.66 -3.51
C THR A 128 -10.83 16.70 -4.43
N GLY A 129 -10.90 16.01 -5.56
CA GLY A 129 -9.94 16.09 -6.65
C GLY A 129 -10.35 17.13 -7.68
N GLU A 130 -9.39 17.66 -8.41
CA GLU A 130 -9.59 18.59 -9.51
C GLU A 130 -9.18 17.95 -10.83
N LEU A 131 -10.07 17.97 -11.80
CA LEU A 131 -9.84 17.59 -13.17
C LEU A 131 -9.73 18.85 -14.03
N THR A 132 -8.62 19.00 -14.70
CA THR A 132 -8.38 20.10 -15.63
C THR A 132 -8.44 19.57 -17.05
N VAL A 133 -9.30 20.13 -17.87
CA VAL A 133 -9.43 19.79 -19.30
C VAL A 133 -9.11 21.02 -20.13
N THR A 134 -8.13 20.90 -21.00
CA THR A 134 -7.69 22.00 -21.89
C THR A 134 -7.93 21.58 -23.35
N ASN A 135 -8.48 22.47 -24.13
CA ASN A 135 -8.58 22.32 -25.57
C ASN A 135 -7.43 23.06 -26.25
N PRO A 136 -6.33 22.42 -26.65
CA PRO A 136 -5.24 23.08 -27.37
C PRO A 136 -5.59 23.43 -28.82
N GLY A 137 -6.71 22.90 -29.33
CA GLY A 137 -7.16 23.10 -30.72
C GLY A 137 -7.68 24.52 -31.01
N ARG A 138 -7.87 24.77 -32.28
CA ARG A 138 -8.43 26.04 -32.79
C ARG A 138 -9.96 26.03 -32.93
N LEU A 139 -10.57 24.87 -32.80
CA LEU A 139 -12.02 24.68 -32.92
C LEU A 139 -12.59 24.26 -31.56
N ARG A 140 -13.86 24.61 -31.37
CA ARG A 140 -14.62 24.16 -30.20
C ARG A 140 -14.75 22.64 -30.22
N THR A 141 -14.54 21.97 -29.05
CA THR A 141 -14.75 20.54 -28.91
C THR A 141 -16.23 20.20 -28.70
N ILE A 142 -16.58 18.98 -29.02
CA ILE A 142 -17.90 18.42 -28.67
C ILE A 142 -17.85 18.01 -27.18
N ALA A 143 -19.00 17.91 -26.52
CA ALA A 143 -19.12 17.37 -25.18
C ALA A 143 -18.50 15.95 -25.10
N VAL A 144 -17.75 15.72 -24.02
CA VAL A 144 -17.02 14.47 -23.82
C VAL A 144 -17.26 13.96 -22.41
N THR A 145 -17.52 12.68 -22.26
CA THR A 145 -17.58 12.03 -20.94
C THR A 145 -16.20 11.53 -20.53
N LEU A 146 -15.76 11.96 -19.37
CA LEU A 146 -14.55 11.48 -18.72
C LEU A 146 -14.92 10.47 -17.64
N GLU A 147 -14.26 9.35 -17.63
CA GLU A 147 -14.40 8.30 -16.61
C GLU A 147 -13.16 8.30 -15.72
N ILE A 148 -13.40 8.29 -14.43
CA ILE A 148 -12.37 8.23 -13.40
C ILE A 148 -12.72 7.03 -12.51
N PRO A 149 -12.03 5.88 -12.63
CA PRO A 149 -12.16 4.82 -11.66
C PRO A 149 -11.70 5.31 -10.27
N VAL A 150 -12.48 5.08 -9.24
CA VAL A 150 -12.20 5.41 -7.85
C VAL A 150 -12.38 4.12 -7.04
N GLY A 151 -11.30 3.41 -6.80
CA GLY A 151 -11.35 2.08 -6.21
C GLY A 151 -12.22 1.13 -7.05
N ARG A 152 -13.38 0.70 -6.50
CA ARG A 152 -14.36 -0.15 -7.21
C ARG A 152 -15.47 0.66 -7.89
N ALA A 153 -15.58 1.92 -7.61
CA ALA A 153 -16.58 2.81 -8.19
C ALA A 153 -16.05 3.51 -9.45
N LEU A 154 -16.96 4.04 -10.26
CA LEU A 154 -16.65 4.79 -11.46
C LEU A 154 -17.31 6.16 -11.37
N ALA A 155 -16.50 7.21 -11.28
CA ALA A 155 -16.99 8.57 -11.38
C ALA A 155 -17.03 8.97 -12.87
N GLN A 156 -18.18 9.51 -13.31
CA GLN A 156 -18.37 10.00 -14.67
C GLN A 156 -18.59 11.50 -14.63
N ILE A 157 -17.81 12.23 -15.40
CA ILE A 157 -17.92 13.69 -15.52
C ILE A 157 -18.19 14.02 -16.98
N VAL A 158 -19.35 14.63 -17.22
CA VAL A 158 -19.69 15.14 -18.54
C VAL A 158 -19.10 16.54 -18.70
N VAL A 159 -18.09 16.66 -19.55
CA VAL A 159 -17.45 17.93 -19.87
C VAL A 159 -18.17 18.54 -21.08
N PRO A 160 -18.79 19.70 -20.98
CA PRO A 160 -19.42 20.37 -22.10
C PRO A 160 -18.37 20.77 -23.14
N GLY A 161 -18.81 21.09 -24.36
CA GLY A 161 -17.91 21.51 -25.41
C GLY A 161 -17.09 22.74 -24.99
N ILE A 162 -15.76 22.60 -25.02
CA ILE A 162 -14.78 23.61 -24.62
C ILE A 162 -14.38 24.43 -25.85
N GLY A 163 -14.35 25.76 -25.71
CA GLY A 163 -13.91 26.68 -26.76
C GLY A 163 -12.44 26.46 -27.17
N ALA A 164 -12.04 27.12 -28.27
CA ALA A 164 -10.65 27.03 -28.74
C ALA A 164 -9.68 27.62 -27.69
N ARG A 165 -8.63 26.88 -27.34
CA ARG A 165 -7.62 27.25 -26.35
C ARG A 165 -8.16 27.55 -24.93
N GLU A 166 -9.37 27.11 -24.66
CA GLU A 166 -10.04 27.28 -23.38
C GLU A 166 -9.68 26.16 -22.43
N LYS A 167 -9.67 26.46 -21.13
CA LYS A 167 -9.41 25.51 -20.03
C LYS A 167 -10.65 25.48 -19.13
N SER A 168 -11.12 24.28 -18.85
CA SER A 168 -12.24 24.01 -17.94
C SER A 168 -11.76 23.17 -16.75
N ARG A 169 -12.30 23.46 -15.56
CA ARG A 169 -12.00 22.74 -14.33
C ARG A 169 -13.25 22.11 -13.78
N HIS A 170 -13.14 20.89 -13.37
CA HIS A 170 -14.22 20.10 -12.79
C HIS A 170 -13.75 19.45 -11.49
N ALA A 171 -14.54 19.60 -10.44
CA ALA A 171 -14.28 18.93 -9.18
C ALA A 171 -14.94 17.55 -9.17
N PHE A 172 -14.29 16.59 -8.55
CA PHE A 172 -14.88 15.29 -8.24
C PHE A 172 -14.55 14.90 -6.80
N THR A 173 -15.42 14.12 -6.20
CA THR A 173 -15.26 13.71 -4.79
C THR A 173 -14.92 12.24 -4.70
N VAL A 174 -13.90 11.94 -3.91
CA VAL A 174 -13.50 10.57 -3.55
C VAL A 174 -14.00 10.30 -2.14
N PRO A 175 -15.00 9.42 -1.95
CA PRO A 175 -15.46 9.05 -0.63
C PRO A 175 -14.41 8.18 0.06
N ALA A 176 -14.11 8.48 1.33
CA ALA A 176 -13.15 7.74 2.15
C ALA A 176 -13.88 7.07 3.32
N GLU A 177 -14.84 6.21 3.03
CA GLU A 177 -15.71 5.57 4.04
C GLU A 177 -14.98 4.51 4.86
N ARG A 178 -13.98 3.85 4.27
CA ARG A 178 -13.20 2.79 4.89
C ARG A 178 -11.71 3.07 4.75
N ARG A 179 -10.94 2.65 5.74
CA ARG A 179 -9.48 2.65 5.71
C ARG A 179 -8.97 1.80 4.54
N GLY A 180 -7.92 2.26 3.90
CA GLY A 180 -7.33 1.53 2.78
C GLY A 180 -6.51 2.40 1.84
N VAL A 181 -6.14 1.84 0.71
CA VAL A 181 -5.52 2.55 -0.40
C VAL A 181 -6.50 2.55 -1.56
N ILE A 182 -6.98 3.72 -1.92
CA ILE A 182 -7.91 3.90 -3.04
C ILE A 182 -7.10 4.33 -4.27
N ALA A 183 -7.12 3.51 -5.32
CA ALA A 183 -6.59 3.90 -6.62
C ALA A 183 -7.60 4.86 -7.28
N VAL A 184 -7.15 6.07 -7.63
CA VAL A 184 -7.92 7.09 -8.31
C VAL A 184 -7.39 7.27 -9.72
N GLY A 185 -8.20 7.02 -10.73
CA GLY A 185 -7.78 6.97 -12.12
C GLY A 185 -7.36 5.56 -12.58
N PRO A 186 -6.83 5.44 -13.80
CA PRO A 186 -6.50 6.49 -14.76
C PRO A 186 -7.72 7.25 -15.30
N VAL A 187 -7.57 8.53 -15.58
CA VAL A 187 -8.63 9.31 -16.25
C VAL A 187 -8.67 8.89 -17.71
N ARG A 188 -9.84 8.51 -18.17
CA ARG A 188 -10.04 8.07 -19.56
C ARG A 188 -11.25 8.75 -20.17
N THR A 189 -11.17 9.02 -21.47
CA THR A 189 -12.34 9.35 -22.28
C THR A 189 -12.86 8.07 -22.90
N VAL A 190 -14.18 7.91 -22.85
CA VAL A 190 -14.87 6.81 -23.50
C VAL A 190 -15.79 7.41 -24.56
N ARG A 191 -15.59 7.00 -25.78
CA ARG A 191 -16.49 7.25 -26.90
C ARG A 191 -17.12 5.95 -27.33
N ALA A 192 -18.39 5.84 -27.19
CA ALA A 192 -19.17 4.72 -27.68
C ALA A 192 -20.30 5.27 -28.57
N ASP A 193 -20.66 4.50 -29.59
CA ASP A 193 -21.88 4.78 -30.32
C ASP A 193 -23.11 4.44 -29.46
N PRO A 194 -24.32 4.99 -29.74
CA PRO A 194 -25.52 4.76 -28.94
C PRO A 194 -25.94 3.31 -28.84
N LEU A 195 -25.53 2.46 -29.79
CA LEU A 195 -25.84 1.02 -29.82
C LEU A 195 -24.76 0.15 -29.19
N GLY A 196 -23.63 0.76 -28.82
CA GLY A 196 -22.50 0.04 -28.22
C GLY A 196 -21.78 -0.92 -29.16
N LEU A 197 -21.82 -0.69 -30.50
CA LEU A 197 -21.09 -1.48 -31.49
C LEU A 197 -19.61 -1.19 -31.49
N VAL A 198 -19.24 0.07 -31.20
CA VAL A 198 -17.86 0.52 -31.11
C VAL A 198 -17.64 1.31 -29.81
N ARG A 199 -16.49 1.07 -29.18
CA ARG A 199 -16.05 1.76 -27.97
C ARG A 199 -14.57 2.08 -28.08
N ARG A 200 -14.24 3.37 -28.03
CA ARG A 200 -12.87 3.84 -28.06
C ARG A 200 -12.52 4.48 -26.74
N GLU A 201 -11.53 3.93 -26.07
CA GLU A 201 -10.98 4.48 -24.84
C GLU A 201 -9.67 5.23 -25.12
N HIS A 202 -9.47 6.34 -24.46
CA HIS A 202 -8.19 7.04 -24.47
C HIS A 202 -7.81 7.42 -23.03
N VAL A 203 -6.67 6.90 -22.59
CA VAL A 203 -6.14 7.16 -21.25
C VAL A 203 -5.29 8.42 -21.30
N TRP A 204 -5.57 9.34 -20.37
CA TRP A 204 -4.91 10.66 -20.29
C TRP A 204 -3.88 10.73 -19.18
N THR A 205 -4.19 10.17 -18.01
CA THR A 205 -3.35 10.26 -16.82
C THR A 205 -3.12 8.89 -16.22
N ALA A 206 -2.01 8.72 -15.51
CA ALA A 206 -1.80 7.53 -14.68
C ALA A 206 -2.75 7.55 -13.47
N ALA A 207 -2.94 6.40 -12.85
CA ALA A 207 -3.64 6.30 -11.58
C ALA A 207 -2.76 6.88 -10.45
N SER A 208 -3.42 7.50 -9.46
CA SER A 208 -2.82 8.01 -8.23
C SER A 208 -3.36 7.24 -7.05
N GLU A 209 -2.54 7.02 -6.03
CA GLU A 209 -2.97 6.36 -4.79
C GLU A 209 -3.39 7.40 -3.76
N LEU A 210 -4.58 7.21 -3.18
CA LEU A 210 -5.08 7.95 -2.03
C LEU A 210 -5.05 7.02 -0.81
N PHE A 211 -4.27 7.38 0.20
CA PHE A 211 -4.21 6.66 1.47
C PHE A 211 -5.30 7.16 2.41
N VAL A 212 -6.20 6.28 2.79
CA VAL A 212 -7.22 6.55 3.80
C VAL A 212 -6.72 6.00 5.14
N HIS A 213 -6.28 6.90 5.99
CA HIS A 213 -5.71 6.59 7.29
C HIS A 213 -6.79 6.19 8.32
N PRO A 214 -6.47 5.34 9.31
CA PRO A 214 -7.36 5.11 10.42
C PRO A 214 -7.55 6.40 11.24
N ARG A 215 -8.67 6.50 11.93
CA ARG A 215 -8.90 7.56 12.91
C ARG A 215 -7.86 7.48 14.01
N THR A 216 -7.29 8.60 14.41
CA THR A 216 -6.34 8.66 15.52
C THR A 216 -6.72 9.76 16.47
N ILE A 217 -6.55 9.52 17.77
CA ILE A 217 -6.76 10.53 18.82
C ILE A 217 -5.43 11.03 19.36
N GLY A 218 -5.47 12.26 19.90
CA GLY A 218 -4.34 12.80 20.62
C GLY A 218 -4.26 12.18 22.03
N ILE A 219 -3.22 11.39 22.29
CA ILE A 219 -2.95 10.85 23.61
C ILE A 219 -2.05 11.85 24.36
N PRO A 220 -2.33 12.21 25.62
CA PRO A 220 -1.46 13.05 26.45
C PRO A 220 -0.09 12.41 26.64
N SER A 221 0.88 13.17 27.12
CA SER A 221 2.23 12.63 27.34
C SER A 221 2.18 11.43 28.28
N MET A 222 2.71 10.30 27.85
CA MET A 222 2.89 9.11 28.67
C MET A 222 3.97 9.33 29.77
N SER A 223 4.59 10.53 29.80
CA SER A 223 5.70 10.85 30.70
C SER A 223 5.30 11.10 32.15
N SER A 224 4.01 11.26 32.44
CA SER A 224 3.60 11.71 33.78
C SER A 224 3.10 10.63 34.75
N GLY A 225 2.92 9.39 34.29
CA GLY A 225 2.42 8.32 35.17
C GLY A 225 3.06 6.97 34.88
N PHE A 226 2.78 6.39 33.71
CA PHE A 226 3.25 5.05 33.33
C PHE A 226 4.78 4.87 33.27
N VAL A 227 5.54 5.96 33.12
CA VAL A 227 7.00 5.89 32.95
C VAL A 227 7.73 6.24 34.25
N ARG A 228 7.08 6.90 35.19
CA ARG A 228 7.72 7.21 36.46
C ARG A 228 8.06 5.98 37.31
N ASP A 229 7.22 4.94 37.24
CA ASP A 229 7.52 3.66 37.88
C ASP A 229 8.56 2.84 37.11
N LEU A 230 8.68 3.02 35.78
CA LEU A 230 9.71 2.38 34.97
C LEU A 230 11.10 3.02 35.11
N GLU A 231 11.16 4.33 35.32
CA GLU A 231 12.41 5.02 35.68
C GLU A 231 12.78 4.85 37.17
N GLY A 232 11.82 4.40 38.01
CA GLY A 232 12.00 4.25 39.46
C GLY A 232 12.68 2.95 39.91
N ASN A 233 12.83 1.96 39.08
CA ASN A 233 13.59 0.75 39.40
C ASN A 233 14.93 0.73 38.60
N PRO A 234 16.00 1.29 39.17
CA PRO A 234 17.32 1.12 38.59
C PRO A 234 17.63 -0.37 38.57
N THR A 235 17.67 -0.95 37.37
CA THR A 235 18.21 -2.30 37.20
C THR A 235 19.66 -2.25 37.68
N ARG A 236 20.01 -3.10 38.63
CA ARG A 236 21.37 -3.21 39.22
C ARG A 236 22.40 -3.75 38.21
N ASP A 237 22.07 -3.78 36.92
CA ASP A 237 22.99 -4.15 35.83
C ASP A 237 23.93 -2.96 35.58
N LEU A 238 25.05 -3.00 36.22
CA LEU A 238 26.14 -2.05 36.07
C LEU A 238 26.77 -2.26 34.68
N SER A 239 26.65 -1.27 33.83
CA SER A 239 27.27 -1.28 32.50
C SER A 239 28.68 -0.68 32.59
N THR A 240 29.59 -1.24 31.78
CA THR A 240 30.94 -0.67 31.54
C THR A 240 30.94 0.39 30.44
N SER A 241 29.79 0.81 29.90
CA SER A 241 29.68 1.82 28.84
C SER A 241 29.33 3.22 29.39
N ASP A 242 30.08 4.22 28.93
CA ASP A 242 30.15 5.61 29.37
C ASP A 242 28.90 6.48 29.11
N ILE A 243 27.69 6.17 29.60
CA ILE A 243 26.54 6.97 29.19
C ILE A 243 25.99 7.89 30.30
N SER A 244 25.95 7.48 31.56
CA SER A 244 25.62 8.40 32.67
C SER A 244 26.36 8.06 33.95
N PHE A 245 26.92 9.09 34.60
CA PHE A 245 27.61 8.93 35.86
C PHE A 245 26.58 8.72 36.99
N HIS A 246 26.68 7.57 37.69
CA HIS A 246 25.81 7.27 38.81
C HIS A 246 26.49 7.52 40.16
N ALA A 247 27.62 6.90 40.43
CA ALA A 247 28.29 6.98 41.72
C ALA A 247 29.80 6.74 41.60
N LEU A 248 30.51 7.04 42.68
CA LEU A 248 31.92 6.63 42.86
C LEU A 248 31.94 5.50 43.89
N ARG A 249 32.65 4.42 43.58
CA ARG A 249 32.94 3.33 44.49
C ARG A 249 34.45 3.08 44.57
N GLU A 250 34.86 2.34 45.58
CA GLU A 250 36.26 1.89 45.65
C GLU A 250 36.59 0.89 44.55
N TYR A 251 37.81 0.95 44.02
CA TYR A 251 38.33 0.08 43.02
C TYR A 251 38.36 -1.38 43.47
N ALA A 252 37.82 -2.29 42.72
CA ALA A 252 37.93 -3.71 42.88
C ALA A 252 38.83 -4.34 41.81
N ALA A 253 39.52 -5.44 42.14
CA ALA A 253 40.36 -6.13 41.16
C ALA A 253 39.51 -6.63 40.00
N GLY A 254 39.82 -6.15 38.77
CA GLY A 254 39.06 -6.42 37.55
C GLY A 254 38.42 -5.16 36.94
N ASP A 255 38.38 -4.04 37.63
CA ASP A 255 37.87 -2.78 37.07
C ASP A 255 38.82 -2.18 36.06
N GLU A 256 38.25 -1.56 35.03
CA GLU A 256 39.03 -0.87 33.99
C GLU A 256 39.67 0.42 34.55
N ARG A 257 40.99 0.54 34.40
CA ARG A 257 41.75 1.70 34.85
C ARG A 257 41.33 3.02 34.24
N ARG A 258 40.71 3.02 33.06
CA ARG A 258 40.22 4.24 32.39
C ARG A 258 39.04 4.89 33.17
N HIS A 259 38.33 4.13 33.99
CA HIS A 259 37.22 4.64 34.79
C HIS A 259 37.64 5.18 36.14
N ILE A 260 38.92 5.18 36.51
CA ILE A 260 39.40 5.77 37.74
C ILE A 260 39.16 7.27 37.76
N HIS A 261 38.50 7.75 38.79
CA HIS A 261 38.25 9.18 39.03
C HIS A 261 39.39 9.80 39.84
N TRP A 262 40.45 10.19 39.18
CA TRP A 262 41.70 10.65 39.77
C TRP A 262 41.53 11.77 40.79
N LYS A 263 40.57 12.69 40.58
CA LYS A 263 40.30 13.80 41.52
C LYS A 263 39.76 13.31 42.87
N SER A 264 38.87 12.30 42.86
CA SER A 264 38.34 11.72 44.11
C SER A 264 39.37 10.80 44.75
N THR A 265 40.13 10.03 43.97
CA THR A 265 41.27 9.22 44.43
C THR A 265 42.29 10.05 45.18
N ALA A 266 42.66 11.22 44.63
CA ALA A 266 43.58 12.13 45.30
C ALA A 266 43.06 12.75 46.64
N LYS A 267 41.73 12.85 46.79
CA LYS A 267 41.05 13.36 47.99
C LYS A 267 40.87 12.30 49.07
N THR A 268 40.54 11.06 48.68
CA THR A 268 40.22 9.95 49.59
C THR A 268 41.42 9.07 49.95
N GLY A 269 42.49 9.11 49.11
CA GLY A 269 43.66 8.24 49.25
C GLY A 269 43.44 6.79 48.77
N THR A 270 42.23 6.43 48.36
CA THR A 270 41.86 5.12 47.80
C THR A 270 41.46 5.27 46.35
N TYR A 271 41.74 4.27 45.48
CA TYR A 271 41.31 4.33 44.11
C TYR A 271 39.82 4.31 43.97
N MET A 272 39.25 5.37 43.39
CA MET A 272 37.82 5.53 43.20
C MET A 272 37.47 5.33 41.73
N VAL A 273 36.50 4.47 41.41
CA VAL A 273 36.05 4.17 40.06
C VAL A 273 34.67 4.77 39.84
N ARG A 274 34.47 5.33 38.64
CA ARG A 274 33.15 5.82 38.20
C ARG A 274 32.28 4.62 37.86
N GLN A 275 31.13 4.60 38.44
CA GLN A 275 30.05 3.69 38.18
C GLN A 275 29.09 4.36 37.18
N PHE A 276 28.81 3.70 36.07
CA PHE A 276 27.89 4.22 35.07
C PHE A 276 26.59 3.39 35.12
N GLU A 277 25.50 4.07 34.94
CA GLU A 277 24.19 3.46 34.78
C GLU A 277 23.85 3.37 33.32
N GLU A 278 23.51 2.19 32.84
CA GLU A 278 22.98 2.03 31.49
C GLU A 278 21.58 2.62 31.47
N THR A 279 21.44 3.79 30.86
CA THR A 279 20.12 4.33 30.54
C THR A 279 19.52 3.45 29.44
N LYS A 280 18.84 2.37 29.84
CA LYS A 280 18.07 1.58 28.87
C LYS A 280 17.01 2.51 28.29
N ARG A 281 17.20 2.88 27.01
CA ARG A 281 16.14 3.58 26.27
C ARG A 281 14.90 2.70 26.29
N SER A 282 13.81 3.21 26.83
CA SER A 282 12.57 2.46 26.92
C SER A 282 12.01 2.19 25.53
N HIS A 283 12.10 0.95 25.08
CA HIS A 283 11.56 0.54 23.78
C HIS A 283 10.09 0.12 23.96
N LEU A 284 9.20 0.76 23.23
CA LEU A 284 7.77 0.48 23.21
C LEU A 284 7.46 -0.51 22.11
N VAL A 285 6.77 -1.60 22.43
CA VAL A 285 6.23 -2.53 21.45
C VAL A 285 4.72 -2.43 21.39
N ILE A 286 4.17 -2.33 20.20
CA ILE A 286 2.73 -2.38 19.94
C ILE A 286 2.48 -3.61 19.07
N ALA A 287 1.90 -4.66 19.66
CA ALA A 287 1.56 -5.89 19.01
C ALA A 287 0.07 -5.88 18.66
N LEU A 288 -0.26 -5.76 17.39
CA LEU A 288 -1.63 -5.78 16.89
C LEU A 288 -1.94 -7.15 16.27
N SER A 289 -2.98 -7.81 16.78
CA SER A 289 -3.48 -9.03 16.15
C SER A 289 -4.16 -8.72 14.82
N LEU A 290 -3.88 -9.53 13.78
CA LEU A 290 -4.59 -9.53 12.51
C LEU A 290 -5.45 -10.78 12.32
N SER A 291 -5.54 -11.64 13.33
CA SER A 291 -6.36 -12.85 13.24
C SER A 291 -7.84 -12.49 13.33
N SER A 292 -8.63 -12.90 12.33
CA SER A 292 -10.09 -12.72 12.34
C SER A 292 -10.76 -13.36 13.56
N ARG A 293 -10.11 -14.36 14.17
CA ARG A 293 -10.63 -15.07 15.34
C ARG A 293 -10.62 -14.23 16.62
N ASP A 294 -9.77 -13.22 16.67
CA ASP A 294 -9.59 -12.36 17.85
C ASP A 294 -10.63 -11.22 17.91
N TYR A 295 -11.46 -11.08 16.86
CA TYR A 295 -12.44 -10.02 16.69
C TYR A 295 -13.83 -10.62 16.45
N ALA A 296 -14.86 -10.10 17.11
CA ALA A 296 -16.24 -10.48 16.84
C ALA A 296 -16.82 -9.72 15.64
N THR A 297 -16.39 -8.48 15.42
CA THR A 297 -16.87 -7.61 14.35
C THR A 297 -15.71 -6.90 13.62
N GLU A 298 -16.00 -6.43 12.41
CA GLU A 298 -15.02 -5.58 11.66
C GLU A 298 -14.77 -4.25 12.37
N GLU A 299 -15.76 -3.73 13.09
CA GLU A 299 -15.66 -2.48 13.86
C GLU A 299 -14.64 -2.59 15.00
N GLU A 300 -14.58 -3.74 15.68
CA GLU A 300 -13.56 -4.02 16.68
C GLU A 300 -12.15 -3.98 16.08
N PHE A 301 -11.99 -4.59 14.90
CA PHE A 301 -10.71 -4.58 14.20
C PHE A 301 -10.29 -3.17 13.76
N GLU A 302 -11.20 -2.39 13.17
CA GLU A 302 -10.93 -1.01 12.79
C GLU A 302 -10.60 -0.11 14.01
N MET A 303 -11.25 -0.37 15.14
CA MET A 303 -10.91 0.28 16.40
C MET A 303 -9.51 -0.12 16.87
N ALA A 304 -9.16 -1.40 16.82
CA ALA A 304 -7.83 -1.89 17.20
C ALA A 304 -6.72 -1.27 16.36
N VAL A 305 -6.92 -1.13 15.05
CA VAL A 305 -6.00 -0.44 14.14
C VAL A 305 -5.88 1.05 14.50
N SER A 306 -7.00 1.69 14.86
CA SER A 306 -7.04 3.10 15.29
C SER A 306 -6.30 3.32 16.61
N VAL A 307 -6.41 2.37 17.55
CA VAL A 307 -5.65 2.34 18.80
C VAL A 307 -4.15 2.22 18.53
N ALA A 308 -3.75 1.23 17.70
CA ALA A 308 -2.35 1.04 17.31
C ALA A 308 -1.77 2.29 16.65
N GLY A 309 -2.54 2.92 15.75
CA GLY A 309 -2.18 4.18 15.11
C GLY A 309 -2.02 5.34 16.10
N SER A 310 -2.92 5.45 17.08
CA SER A 310 -2.89 6.51 18.10
C SER A 310 -1.69 6.37 19.04
N LEU A 311 -1.45 5.16 19.55
CA LEU A 311 -0.29 4.83 20.40
C LEU A 311 1.03 5.02 19.66
N GLY A 312 1.13 4.48 18.43
CA GLY A 312 2.34 4.61 17.62
C GLY A 312 2.63 6.05 17.21
N ALA A 313 1.62 6.81 16.79
CA ALA A 313 1.75 8.23 16.47
C ALA A 313 2.18 9.06 17.71
N ARG A 314 1.71 8.67 18.89
CA ARG A 314 2.13 9.30 20.13
C ARG A 314 3.59 9.01 20.46
N ALA A 315 4.00 7.74 20.39
CA ALA A 315 5.38 7.35 20.67
C ALA A 315 6.38 8.02 19.70
N ILE A 316 6.03 8.11 18.41
CA ILE A 316 6.84 8.83 17.41
C ILE A 316 6.95 10.33 17.76
N ARG A 317 5.86 10.96 18.20
CA ARG A 317 5.85 12.37 18.61
C ARG A 317 6.75 12.60 19.83
N ASP A 318 6.77 11.66 20.77
CA ASP A 318 7.59 11.71 21.98
C ASP A 318 9.06 11.28 21.71
N THR A 319 9.43 11.03 20.45
CA THR A 319 10.77 10.58 20.05
C THR A 319 11.24 9.31 20.77
N ARG A 320 10.29 8.42 21.13
CA ARG A 320 10.58 7.14 21.77
C ARG A 320 10.88 6.08 20.72
N ASP A 321 11.74 5.14 21.07
CA ASP A 321 11.95 3.96 20.28
C ASP A 321 10.66 3.12 20.31
N VAL A 322 10.00 2.96 19.17
CA VAL A 322 8.74 2.23 19.05
C VAL A 322 8.78 1.24 17.90
N SER A 323 8.25 0.05 18.15
CA SER A 323 8.01 -0.97 17.13
C SER A 323 6.53 -1.34 17.09
N VAL A 324 5.88 -1.11 15.96
CA VAL A 324 4.52 -1.58 15.71
C VAL A 324 4.59 -2.85 14.88
N ILE A 325 4.11 -3.95 15.46
CA ILE A 325 4.28 -5.30 14.92
C ILE A 325 2.91 -5.89 14.64
N VAL A 326 2.77 -6.43 13.45
CA VAL A 326 1.57 -7.14 12.98
C VAL A 326 1.97 -8.52 12.44
N SER A 327 1.04 -9.47 12.39
CA SER A 327 1.32 -10.74 11.73
C SER A 327 1.47 -10.54 10.22
N GLU A 328 2.36 -11.29 9.61
CA GLU A 328 2.41 -11.44 8.17
C GLU A 328 1.41 -12.51 7.76
N GLN A 329 0.68 -12.28 6.67
CA GLN A 329 -0.27 -13.26 6.16
C GLN A 329 0.47 -14.47 5.62
N THR A 330 0.08 -15.67 6.07
CA THR A 330 0.56 -16.91 5.48
C THR A 330 -0.07 -17.07 4.09
N PRO A 331 0.71 -17.23 3.00
CA PRO A 331 0.15 -17.46 1.68
C PRO A 331 -0.78 -18.68 1.68
N GLU A 332 -1.91 -18.62 0.97
CA GLU A 332 -2.91 -19.71 0.92
C GLU A 332 -2.32 -21.06 0.49
N PHE A 333 -1.27 -21.02 -0.34
CA PHE A 333 -0.59 -22.23 -0.83
C PHE A 333 0.54 -22.74 0.09
N ALA A 334 0.77 -22.08 1.23
CA ALA A 334 1.83 -22.50 2.14
C ALA A 334 1.43 -23.79 2.87
N LYS A 335 2.21 -24.86 2.71
CA LYS A 335 1.99 -26.15 3.41
C LYS A 335 2.20 -26.06 4.93
N ARG A 336 2.81 -24.99 5.43
CA ARG A 336 3.06 -24.74 6.87
C ARG A 336 2.75 -23.27 7.19
N ARG A 337 2.24 -23.02 8.39
CA ARG A 337 2.08 -21.65 8.91
C ARG A 337 3.44 -20.96 8.96
N VAL A 338 3.52 -19.78 8.38
CA VAL A 338 4.72 -18.94 8.45
C VAL A 338 4.61 -18.12 9.74
N PHE A 339 5.48 -18.36 10.69
CA PHE A 339 5.59 -17.57 11.92
C PHE A 339 6.38 -16.27 11.62
N ALA A 340 5.86 -15.47 10.72
CA ALA A 340 6.45 -14.20 10.35
C ALA A 340 5.59 -13.04 10.84
N VAL A 341 6.26 -12.02 11.36
CA VAL A 341 5.65 -10.74 11.71
C VAL A 341 6.30 -9.64 10.88
N LYS A 342 5.49 -8.67 10.52
CA LYS A 342 5.91 -7.47 9.83
C LYS A 342 5.99 -6.32 10.83
N ALA A 343 7.14 -5.66 10.89
CA ALA A 343 7.27 -4.38 11.57
C ALA A 343 6.80 -3.27 10.62
N LEU A 344 5.85 -2.46 11.08
CA LEU A 344 5.39 -1.29 10.35
C LEU A 344 6.40 -0.16 10.49
N SER A 345 6.42 0.74 9.51
CA SER A 345 7.34 1.86 9.51
C SER A 345 7.05 2.85 10.65
N THR A 346 8.02 3.09 11.50
CA THR A 346 7.93 4.08 12.60
C THR A 346 8.79 5.32 12.35
N LEU A 347 9.30 5.49 11.12
CA LEU A 347 10.13 6.64 10.73
C LEU A 347 9.37 7.97 10.81
N SER A 348 8.08 7.96 10.57
CA SER A 348 7.20 9.13 10.72
C SER A 348 5.75 8.69 10.94
N ARG A 349 4.95 9.58 11.56
CA ARG A 349 3.52 9.35 11.73
C ARG A 349 2.82 8.98 10.43
N ASN A 350 3.10 9.69 9.35
CA ASN A 350 2.44 9.46 8.07
C ASN A 350 2.78 8.08 7.49
N ARG A 351 4.04 7.65 7.56
CA ARG A 351 4.44 6.32 7.08
C ARG A 351 3.83 5.20 7.90
N LEU A 352 3.74 5.37 9.22
CA LEU A 352 3.04 4.42 10.08
C LEU A 352 1.56 4.29 9.68
N LEU A 353 0.88 5.41 9.47
CA LEU A 353 -0.53 5.42 9.10
C LEU A 353 -0.75 4.92 7.65
N ASP A 354 0.18 5.18 6.72
CA ASP A 354 0.18 4.60 5.37
C ASP A 354 0.27 3.07 5.42
N ASP A 355 1.14 2.53 6.30
CA ASP A 355 1.26 1.08 6.49
C ASP A 355 0.02 0.50 7.18
N LEU A 356 -0.51 1.17 8.21
CA LEU A 356 -1.75 0.77 8.88
C LEU A 356 -2.96 0.83 7.93
N ALA A 357 -2.94 1.73 6.93
CA ALA A 357 -3.98 1.77 5.91
C ALA A 357 -4.05 0.49 5.06
N LYS A 358 -2.93 -0.24 4.93
CA LYS A 358 -2.82 -1.49 4.14
C LYS A 358 -3.09 -2.76 4.93
N VAL A 359 -3.23 -2.65 6.25
CA VAL A 359 -3.40 -3.82 7.12
C VAL A 359 -4.83 -4.33 7.04
N GLU A 360 -5.01 -5.63 6.82
CA GLU A 360 -6.30 -6.32 6.79
C GLU A 360 -6.26 -7.52 7.73
N HIS A 361 -7.38 -7.85 8.37
CA HIS A 361 -7.49 -9.07 9.16
C HIS A 361 -7.66 -10.29 8.24
N SER A 362 -7.22 -11.46 8.70
CA SER A 362 -7.28 -12.69 7.94
C SER A 362 -7.35 -13.91 8.84
N ASP A 363 -8.03 -14.96 8.39
CA ASP A 363 -8.08 -16.26 9.05
C ASP A 363 -6.70 -16.96 9.06
N ASN A 364 -5.85 -16.60 8.11
CA ASN A 364 -4.49 -17.14 7.95
C ASN A 364 -3.44 -16.33 8.70
N ALA A 365 -3.83 -15.27 9.42
CA ALA A 365 -2.94 -14.50 10.26
C ALA A 365 -2.58 -15.24 11.55
N LEU A 366 -1.45 -14.87 12.17
CA LEU A 366 -1.03 -15.42 13.46
C LEU A 366 -1.99 -14.95 14.57
N ALA A 367 -2.35 -15.84 15.46
CA ALA A 367 -3.09 -15.49 16.68
C ALA A 367 -2.21 -14.61 17.59
N LEU A 368 -2.87 -13.85 18.47
CA LEU A 368 -2.25 -12.88 19.38
C LEU A 368 -1.03 -13.44 20.14
N VAL A 369 -1.14 -14.67 20.66
CA VAL A 369 -0.06 -15.35 21.42
C VAL A 369 1.20 -15.54 20.58
N ASP A 370 1.03 -15.88 19.31
CA ASP A 370 2.16 -16.11 18.40
C ASP A 370 2.79 -14.78 17.95
N VAL A 371 1.97 -13.76 17.73
CA VAL A 371 2.46 -12.39 17.46
C VAL A 371 3.29 -11.89 18.64
N ALA A 372 2.79 -12.04 19.88
CA ALA A 372 3.50 -11.64 21.09
C ALA A 372 4.84 -12.40 21.24
N ARG A 373 4.87 -13.72 20.97
CA ARG A 373 6.09 -14.52 21.00
C ARG A 373 7.15 -14.04 20.03
N VAL A 374 6.76 -13.79 18.77
CA VAL A 374 7.70 -13.33 17.75
C VAL A 374 8.14 -11.91 18.00
N ALA A 375 7.23 -11.03 18.48
CA ALA A 375 7.53 -9.66 18.82
C ALA A 375 8.57 -9.56 19.94
N SER A 376 8.39 -10.31 21.03
CA SER A 376 9.31 -10.34 22.16
C SER A 376 10.72 -10.83 21.79
N GLY A 377 10.84 -11.81 20.88
CA GLY A 377 12.12 -12.30 20.40
C GLY A 377 12.83 -11.39 19.39
N ARG A 378 12.08 -10.52 18.70
CA ARG A 378 12.62 -9.70 17.61
C ARG A 378 13.07 -8.30 18.05
N VAL A 379 12.50 -7.79 19.13
CA VAL A 379 12.79 -6.45 19.65
C VAL A 379 13.55 -6.55 20.96
N PRO A 380 14.85 -6.24 20.98
CA PRO A 380 15.62 -6.22 22.22
C PRO A 380 15.29 -4.96 23.05
N GLY A 381 15.42 -5.06 24.36
CA GLY A 381 15.30 -3.89 25.27
C GLY A 381 13.87 -3.35 25.42
N VAL A 382 12.86 -4.19 25.20
CA VAL A 382 11.45 -3.82 25.43
C VAL A 382 11.25 -3.52 26.91
N SER A 383 10.64 -2.37 27.20
CA SER A 383 10.24 -1.97 28.57
C SER A 383 8.73 -1.93 28.75
N LEU A 384 7.99 -1.61 27.68
CA LEU A 384 6.53 -1.55 27.67
C LEU A 384 5.99 -2.21 26.42
N ALA A 385 4.98 -3.08 26.55
CA ALA A 385 4.33 -3.74 25.45
C ALA A 385 2.81 -3.54 25.51
N PHE A 386 2.23 -3.03 24.44
CA PHE A 386 0.78 -3.04 24.21
C PHE A 386 0.40 -4.23 23.34
N ILE A 387 -0.56 -5.02 23.81
CA ILE A 387 -1.16 -6.12 23.07
C ILE A 387 -2.57 -5.71 22.72
N ILE A 388 -2.90 -5.57 21.43
CA ILE A 388 -4.18 -5.04 20.96
C ILE A 388 -4.96 -6.15 20.25
N CYS A 389 -6.21 -6.36 20.66
CA CYS A 389 -7.12 -7.39 20.13
C CYS A 389 -8.58 -6.97 20.30
N GLY A 390 -9.50 -7.80 19.81
CA GLY A 390 -10.95 -7.65 19.99
C GLY A 390 -11.50 -8.48 21.14
N SER A 391 -12.83 -8.49 21.28
CA SER A 391 -13.60 -9.10 22.35
C SER A 391 -13.53 -10.63 22.36
N SER A 392 -13.30 -11.27 21.20
CA SER A 392 -13.24 -12.73 21.07
C SER A 392 -12.02 -13.36 21.73
N THR A 393 -11.00 -12.55 22.11
CA THR A 393 -9.80 -13.04 22.78
C THR A 393 -10.07 -13.36 24.25
N THR A 394 -9.77 -14.58 24.66
CA THR A 394 -9.99 -15.03 26.04
C THR A 394 -8.94 -14.49 27.02
N SER A 395 -9.30 -14.38 28.30
CA SER A 395 -8.36 -13.99 29.36
C SER A 395 -7.15 -14.94 29.46
N GLY A 396 -7.33 -16.22 29.13
CA GLY A 396 -6.25 -17.21 29.07
C GLY A 396 -5.24 -16.91 27.97
N GLU A 397 -5.71 -16.54 26.79
CA GLU A 397 -4.87 -16.15 25.64
C GLU A 397 -4.12 -14.85 25.90
N LEU A 398 -4.77 -13.86 26.50
CA LEU A 398 -4.12 -12.61 26.92
C LEU A 398 -2.97 -12.86 27.89
N ARG A 399 -3.21 -13.72 28.88
CA ARG A 399 -2.17 -14.14 29.83
C ARG A 399 -1.06 -14.90 29.14
N ALA A 400 -1.39 -15.85 28.24
CA ALA A 400 -0.40 -16.59 27.47
C ALA A 400 0.44 -15.67 26.58
N ALA A 401 -0.15 -14.64 26.02
CA ALA A 401 0.56 -13.62 25.24
C ALA A 401 1.48 -12.76 26.12
N SER A 402 1.02 -12.31 27.30
CA SER A 402 1.82 -11.50 28.21
C SER A 402 3.05 -12.24 28.73
N THR A 403 2.94 -13.56 29.00
CA THR A 403 4.06 -14.39 29.47
C THR A 403 5.15 -14.61 28.40
N LYS A 404 4.94 -14.19 27.16
CA LYS A 404 5.96 -14.27 26.08
C LYS A 404 6.99 -13.14 26.21
N PHE A 405 6.66 -12.06 26.89
CA PHE A 405 7.59 -10.97 27.15
C PHE A 405 8.50 -11.31 28.33
N PRO A 406 9.76 -10.85 28.31
CA PRO A 406 10.70 -11.08 29.41
C PRO A 406 10.18 -10.52 30.77
N ALA A 407 10.68 -11.09 31.86
CA ALA A 407 10.44 -10.54 33.18
C ALA A 407 10.92 -9.08 33.25
N GLY A 408 10.10 -8.19 33.82
CA GLY A 408 10.39 -6.75 33.92
C GLY A 408 9.84 -5.90 32.75
N VAL A 409 9.25 -6.53 31.73
CA VAL A 409 8.47 -5.81 30.71
C VAL A 409 7.05 -5.60 31.24
N GLU A 410 6.62 -4.34 31.27
CA GLU A 410 5.22 -4.04 31.57
C GLU A 410 4.36 -4.34 30.34
N VAL A 411 3.32 -5.16 30.53
CA VAL A 411 2.42 -5.55 29.44
C VAL A 411 1.02 -5.03 29.73
N LEU A 412 0.47 -4.26 28.79
CA LEU A 412 -0.90 -3.76 28.83
C LEU A 412 -1.68 -4.38 27.65
N ALA A 413 -2.73 -5.13 27.96
CA ALA A 413 -3.66 -5.61 26.94
C ALA A 413 -4.75 -4.57 26.70
N VAL A 414 -5.06 -4.28 25.42
CA VAL A 414 -6.16 -3.41 25.02
C VAL A 414 -7.17 -4.23 24.25
N ILE A 415 -8.36 -4.39 24.82
CA ILE A 415 -9.49 -5.07 24.19
C ILE A 415 -10.38 -3.99 23.57
N CYS A 416 -10.60 -4.09 22.29
CA CYS A 416 -11.52 -3.25 21.55
C CYS A 416 -12.88 -3.94 21.47
N ASP A 417 -13.87 -3.39 22.15
CA ASP A 417 -15.23 -3.95 22.23
C ASP A 417 -16.24 -2.81 22.30
N PRO A 418 -16.90 -2.44 21.19
CA PRO A 418 -17.87 -1.35 21.13
C PRO A 418 -19.06 -1.50 22.09
N GLU A 419 -19.38 -2.73 22.49
CA GLU A 419 -20.53 -3.01 23.36
C GLU A 419 -20.15 -3.02 24.86
N ALA A 420 -18.85 -3.09 25.16
CA ALA A 420 -18.40 -3.18 26.55
C ALA A 420 -18.34 -1.83 27.26
N VAL A 421 -18.52 -1.88 28.56
CA VAL A 421 -18.26 -0.71 29.44
C VAL A 421 -16.76 -0.49 29.55
N PRO A 422 -16.26 0.70 29.19
CA PRO A 422 -14.84 1.01 29.28
C PRO A 422 -14.30 0.90 30.71
N GLY A 423 -13.15 0.26 30.85
CA GLY A 423 -12.55 0.08 32.17
C GLY A 423 -11.17 -0.55 32.15
N LEU A 424 -10.45 -0.36 33.25
CA LEU A 424 -9.19 -1.02 33.53
C LEU A 424 -9.42 -2.12 34.56
N ARG A 425 -9.00 -3.33 34.25
CA ARG A 425 -9.07 -4.49 35.14
C ARG A 425 -7.71 -5.17 35.23
N GLN A 426 -7.41 -5.73 36.37
CA GLN A 426 -6.26 -6.63 36.51
C GLN A 426 -6.73 -8.08 36.45
N VAL A 427 -6.16 -8.85 35.51
CA VAL A 427 -6.45 -10.27 35.32
C VAL A 427 -5.15 -11.04 35.53
N ALA A 428 -5.01 -11.68 36.69
CA ALA A 428 -3.83 -12.47 37.05
C ALA A 428 -2.47 -11.72 36.88
N GLY A 429 -2.44 -10.46 37.27
CA GLY A 429 -1.24 -9.60 37.18
C GLY A 429 -1.06 -8.89 35.82
N LEU A 430 -1.94 -9.12 34.86
CA LEU A 430 -1.96 -8.42 33.58
C LEU A 430 -2.96 -7.26 33.67
N SER A 431 -2.54 -6.06 33.33
CA SER A 431 -3.42 -4.91 33.17
C SER A 431 -4.18 -5.03 31.83
N VAL A 432 -5.50 -5.13 31.91
CA VAL A 432 -6.38 -5.25 30.75
C VAL A 432 -7.28 -4.02 30.66
N LEU A 433 -7.12 -3.27 29.60
CA LEU A 433 -7.89 -2.10 29.26
C LEU A 433 -8.96 -2.48 28.25
N THR A 434 -10.24 -2.33 28.58
CA THR A 434 -11.34 -2.47 27.64
C THR A 434 -11.80 -1.09 27.20
N ILE A 435 -11.98 -0.88 25.91
CA ILE A 435 -12.46 0.37 25.32
C ILE A 435 -13.68 0.11 24.41
N GLY A 436 -14.73 0.91 24.58
CA GLY A 436 -15.91 0.90 23.73
C GLY A 436 -15.84 1.92 22.59
N LEU A 437 -15.21 3.05 22.84
CA LEU A 437 -14.94 4.10 21.87
C LEU A 437 -13.46 4.46 21.87
N LEU A 438 -12.97 4.96 20.73
CA LEU A 438 -11.57 5.37 20.63
C LEU A 438 -11.18 6.44 21.66
N ASP A 439 -12.09 7.35 22.02
CA ASP A 439 -11.88 8.40 23.02
C ASP A 439 -11.70 7.86 24.44
N ASP A 440 -12.20 6.65 24.74
CA ASP A 440 -12.03 6.00 26.04
C ASP A 440 -10.57 5.62 26.29
N LEU A 441 -9.80 5.37 25.23
CA LEU A 441 -8.38 5.06 25.33
C LEU A 441 -7.63 6.13 26.14
N ASN A 442 -7.91 7.41 25.88
CA ASN A 442 -7.28 8.52 26.58
C ASN A 442 -7.64 8.54 28.07
N ARG A 443 -8.94 8.42 28.37
CA ARG A 443 -9.45 8.45 29.75
C ARG A 443 -8.91 7.28 30.58
N SER A 444 -8.82 6.13 29.95
CA SER A 444 -8.41 4.90 30.62
C SER A 444 -6.90 4.80 30.80
N LEU A 445 -6.10 5.32 29.87
CA LEU A 445 -4.65 5.42 30.03
C LEU A 445 -4.29 6.39 31.17
N VAL A 446 -5.00 7.51 31.32
CA VAL A 446 -4.78 8.44 32.44
C VAL A 446 -5.10 7.76 33.80
N ARG A 447 -6.16 6.95 33.87
CA ARG A 447 -6.49 6.19 35.10
C ARG A 447 -5.49 5.08 35.41
N ALA A 448 -4.93 4.47 34.39
CA ALA A 448 -3.91 3.44 34.57
C ALA A 448 -2.56 4.00 35.02
N SER A 449 -2.35 5.31 34.85
CA SER A 449 -1.12 6.03 35.25
C SER A 449 -1.24 6.69 36.62
N SER A 450 -2.40 6.73 37.24
CA SER A 450 -2.67 7.24 38.61
C SER A 450 -2.69 6.12 39.64
#